data_0ea324a9e55153b29a65111efaa767af
#
_entry.id   0ea324a9e55153b29a65111efaa767af
#
_cell.length_a   1.000
_cell.length_b   1.000
_cell.length_c   1.000
_cell.angle_alpha   90.00
_cell.angle_beta   90.00
_cell.angle_gamma   90.00
#
_symmetry.space_group_name_H-M   'P 1'
#
loop_
_entity.id
_entity.type
_entity.pdbx_description
1 polymer ?
#
loop_
_entity_poly.entity_id
_entity_poly.type
_entity_poly.pdbx_seq_one_letter_code
_entity_poly.pdbx_strand_id
1 'polypeptide(L)'
;MWALFAALVLPLFLLPLGVIVTASVSTNWSGVLPSGPTLDNFAGLSRGSTLEALRVSAVTAATASVLALVAGTWSALTAHALRRRGRAALDALFMLPVAVPTVVVGLALLVAFSQPPVLLNGTRTIVIIAHTVLVTAFAHQSVSAALDRLDPAYAQVAASLGARPARVLFQVRLPLLLPSLSAAAGLCFALSMGELSATMMLYPPSWMPLPVQIYAATDRGALFSGAASAIVLMAATLAVLLLLSRVRTRAAYR
;
A
#
# COMPACT_ATOMS: atom_id res chain seq x y z
N MET A 1 -30.97 -17.04 3.45
CA MET A 1 -29.80 -16.80 2.60
C MET A 1 -28.72 -15.96 3.30
N TRP A 2 -29.04 -14.77 3.83
CA TRP A 2 -28.04 -13.90 4.51
C TRP A 2 -27.37 -14.55 5.73
N ALA A 3 -28.12 -15.28 6.58
CA ALA A 3 -27.57 -15.95 7.75
C ALA A 3 -26.58 -17.08 7.38
N LEU A 4 -26.88 -17.86 6.35
CA LEU A 4 -25.99 -18.91 5.84
C LEU A 4 -24.72 -18.30 5.23
N PHE A 5 -24.87 -17.23 4.44
CA PHE A 5 -23.73 -16.49 3.88
C PHE A 5 -22.84 -15.94 5.01
N ALA A 6 -23.41 -15.26 5.99
CA ALA A 6 -22.66 -14.74 7.12
C ALA A 6 -21.98 -15.84 7.93
N ALA A 7 -22.67 -16.97 8.19
CA ALA A 7 -22.12 -18.11 8.92
C ALA A 7 -20.93 -18.78 8.21
N LEU A 8 -20.85 -18.71 6.89
CA LEU A 8 -19.72 -19.25 6.12
C LEU A 8 -18.59 -18.22 5.93
N VAL A 9 -18.95 -16.98 5.62
CA VAL A 9 -17.96 -15.95 5.24
C VAL A 9 -17.29 -15.34 6.47
N LEU A 10 -18.03 -15.03 7.53
CA LEU A 10 -17.42 -14.41 8.73
C LEU A 10 -16.33 -15.27 9.37
N PRO A 11 -16.53 -16.60 9.62
CA PRO A 11 -15.47 -17.43 10.16
C PRO A 11 -14.25 -17.49 9.24
N LEU A 12 -14.42 -17.57 7.92
CA LEU A 12 -13.32 -17.64 6.96
C LEU A 12 -12.38 -16.43 7.08
N PHE A 13 -12.92 -15.24 7.33
CA PHE A 13 -12.14 -14.01 7.48
C PHE A 13 -11.69 -13.76 8.91
N LEU A 14 -12.55 -14.01 9.91
CA LEU A 14 -12.25 -13.68 11.30
C LEU A 14 -11.40 -14.73 12.02
N LEU A 15 -11.53 -16.00 11.65
CA LEU A 15 -10.80 -17.08 12.31
C LEU A 15 -9.28 -16.95 12.16
N PRO A 16 -8.72 -16.72 10.95
CA PRO A 16 -7.27 -16.49 10.80
C PRO A 16 -6.78 -15.28 11.59
N LEU A 17 -7.55 -14.18 11.61
CA LEU A 17 -7.20 -12.99 12.39
C LEU A 17 -7.26 -13.27 13.89
N GLY A 18 -8.28 -14.00 14.34
CA GLY A 18 -8.41 -14.44 15.72
C GLY A 18 -7.25 -15.34 16.17
N VAL A 19 -6.81 -16.24 15.32
CA VAL A 19 -5.64 -17.10 15.56
C VAL A 19 -4.37 -16.28 15.72
N ILE A 20 -4.13 -15.28 14.86
CA ILE A 20 -2.95 -14.40 14.98
C ILE A 20 -3.02 -13.59 16.29
N VAL A 21 -4.20 -13.05 16.64
CA VAL A 21 -4.40 -12.31 17.89
C VAL A 21 -4.15 -13.21 19.09
N THR A 22 -4.71 -14.42 19.14
CA THR A 22 -4.49 -15.35 20.26
C THR A 22 -3.04 -15.81 20.33
N ALA A 23 -2.40 -16.12 19.20
CA ALA A 23 -0.99 -16.48 19.16
C ALA A 23 -0.10 -15.33 19.67
N SER A 24 -0.40 -14.08 19.35
CA SER A 24 0.40 -12.93 19.79
C SER A 24 0.48 -12.76 21.31
N VAL A 25 -0.52 -13.25 22.03
CA VAL A 25 -0.62 -13.19 23.50
C VAL A 25 -0.46 -14.55 24.17
N SER A 26 0.17 -15.52 23.52
CA SER A 26 0.37 -16.88 24.03
C SER A 26 1.84 -17.28 24.05
N THR A 27 2.18 -18.26 24.89
CA THR A 27 3.56 -18.81 25.00
C THR A 27 3.70 -20.19 24.38
N ASN A 28 2.60 -20.92 24.22
CA ASN A 28 2.63 -22.31 23.78
C ASN A 28 1.49 -22.62 22.79
N TRP A 29 1.73 -23.58 21.91
CA TRP A 29 0.74 -24.10 20.99
C TRP A 29 0.88 -25.62 20.90
N SER A 30 0.33 -26.32 21.89
CA SER A 30 0.32 -27.79 21.96
C SER A 30 -1.04 -28.43 21.66
N GLY A 31 -2.10 -27.63 21.58
CA GLY A 31 -3.49 -28.06 21.32
C GLY A 31 -4.07 -27.47 20.05
N VAL A 32 -5.39 -27.41 19.99
CA VAL A 32 -6.13 -26.80 18.87
C VAL A 32 -5.97 -25.27 18.83
N LEU A 33 -5.85 -24.64 20.00
CA LEU A 33 -5.66 -23.21 20.16
C LEU A 33 -4.36 -22.91 20.92
N PRO A 34 -3.75 -21.73 20.67
CA PRO A 34 -2.64 -21.25 21.49
C PRO A 34 -3.03 -21.12 22.95
N SER A 35 -2.08 -21.35 23.87
CA SER A 35 -2.29 -21.38 25.33
C SER A 35 -1.16 -20.67 26.07
N GLY A 36 -1.35 -20.45 27.39
CA GLY A 36 -0.38 -19.75 28.23
C GLY A 36 -0.40 -18.23 27.91
N PRO A 37 -1.43 -17.49 28.38
CA PRO A 37 -1.56 -16.06 28.08
C PRO A 37 -0.39 -15.27 28.64
N THR A 38 0.23 -14.42 27.78
CA THR A 38 1.35 -13.53 28.12
C THR A 38 1.34 -12.29 27.26
N LEU A 39 1.96 -11.21 27.74
CA LEU A 39 2.28 -10.00 26.97
C LEU A 39 3.77 -9.88 26.66
N ASP A 40 4.59 -10.86 27.06
CA ASP A 40 6.04 -10.83 26.87
C ASP A 40 6.44 -10.76 25.39
N ASN A 41 5.62 -11.32 24.50
CA ASN A 41 5.82 -11.21 23.06
C ASN A 41 5.85 -9.76 22.56
N PHE A 42 5.21 -8.84 23.30
CA PHE A 42 5.20 -7.40 23.01
C PHE A 42 6.30 -6.63 23.74
N ALA A 43 6.87 -7.18 24.81
CA ALA A 43 7.89 -6.48 25.61
C ALA A 43 9.16 -6.14 24.81
N GLY A 44 9.52 -7.00 23.84
CA GLY A 44 10.65 -6.77 22.93
C GLY A 44 10.36 -5.81 21.77
N LEU A 45 9.10 -5.55 21.45
CA LEU A 45 8.70 -4.78 20.26
C LEU A 45 8.96 -3.28 20.39
N SER A 46 8.90 -2.75 21.61
CA SER A 46 9.19 -1.33 21.90
C SER A 46 10.67 -1.01 21.94
N ARG A 47 11.55 -2.01 21.93
CA ARG A 47 13.00 -1.87 22.04
C ARG A 47 13.70 -2.56 20.87
N GLY A 48 14.48 -1.82 20.07
CA GLY A 48 15.39 -2.41 19.08
C GLY A 48 14.82 -2.62 17.68
N SER A 49 15.03 -3.78 17.09
CA SER A 49 14.88 -4.04 15.66
C SER A 49 13.44 -3.93 15.12
N THR A 50 12.43 -4.24 15.92
CA THR A 50 11.03 -4.23 15.45
C THR A 50 10.50 -2.81 15.25
N LEU A 51 10.82 -1.87 16.16
CA LEU A 51 10.44 -0.47 16.00
C LEU A 51 11.15 0.15 14.78
N GLU A 52 12.43 -0.17 14.57
CA GLU A 52 13.15 0.29 13.38
C GLU A 52 12.58 -0.34 12.10
N ALA A 53 12.24 -1.62 12.09
CA ALA A 53 11.60 -2.27 10.95
C ALA A 53 10.21 -1.69 10.64
N LEU A 54 9.43 -1.33 11.67
CA LEU A 54 8.16 -0.63 11.51
C LEU A 54 8.37 0.77 10.90
N ARG A 55 9.36 1.52 11.40
CA ARG A 55 9.74 2.82 10.84
C ARG A 55 10.15 2.69 9.38
N VAL A 56 10.99 1.71 9.04
CA VAL A 56 11.42 1.41 7.67
C VAL A 56 10.21 1.13 6.78
N SER A 57 9.28 0.27 7.23
CA SER A 57 8.03 0.00 6.50
C SER A 57 7.20 1.27 6.29
N ALA A 58 6.99 2.05 7.35
CA ALA A 58 6.18 3.26 7.28
C ALA A 58 6.78 4.32 6.35
N VAL A 59 8.11 4.53 6.41
CA VAL A 59 8.82 5.46 5.53
C VAL A 59 8.78 4.98 4.07
N THR A 60 9.03 3.69 3.83
CA THR A 60 8.96 3.10 2.49
C THR A 60 7.55 3.25 1.92
N ALA A 61 6.52 2.85 2.68
CA ALA A 61 5.13 2.93 2.26
C ALA A 61 4.66 4.37 2.02
N ALA A 62 5.01 5.31 2.90
CA ALA A 62 4.65 6.72 2.73
C ALA A 62 5.31 7.31 1.48
N THR A 63 6.62 7.09 1.31
CA THR A 63 7.38 7.61 0.16
C THR A 63 6.87 7.02 -1.14
N ALA A 64 6.71 5.69 -1.21
CA ALA A 64 6.20 5.00 -2.39
C ALA A 64 4.77 5.44 -2.73
N SER A 65 3.90 5.63 -1.73
CA SER A 65 2.52 6.09 -1.95
C SER A 65 2.47 7.51 -2.51
N VAL A 66 3.30 8.43 -2.00
CA VAL A 66 3.38 9.80 -2.52
C VAL A 66 3.86 9.79 -3.98
N LEU A 67 4.93 9.07 -4.28
CA LEU A 67 5.46 8.95 -5.64
C LEU A 67 4.44 8.31 -6.59
N ALA A 68 3.78 7.25 -6.14
CA ALA A 68 2.75 6.56 -6.90
C ALA A 68 1.51 7.44 -7.15
N LEU A 69 1.09 8.24 -6.16
CA LEU A 69 -0.01 9.18 -6.34
C LEU A 69 0.33 10.26 -7.37
N VAL A 70 1.54 10.81 -7.32
CA VAL A 70 1.99 11.79 -8.30
C VAL A 70 2.01 11.18 -9.71
N ALA A 71 2.69 10.04 -9.88
CA ALA A 71 2.79 9.35 -11.17
C ALA A 71 1.43 8.85 -11.67
N GLY A 72 0.63 8.22 -10.80
CA GLY A 72 -0.69 7.69 -11.12
C GLY A 72 -1.71 8.78 -11.45
N THR A 73 -1.67 9.91 -10.73
CA THR A 73 -2.54 11.05 -11.03
C THR A 73 -2.17 11.68 -12.38
N TRP A 74 -0.88 11.88 -12.61
CA TRP A 74 -0.39 12.44 -13.88
C TRP A 74 -0.76 11.54 -15.05
N SER A 75 -0.51 10.22 -14.92
CA SER A 75 -0.85 9.26 -15.98
C SER A 75 -2.35 9.19 -16.24
N ALA A 76 -3.20 9.21 -15.20
CA ALA A 76 -4.65 9.21 -15.35
C ALA A 76 -5.15 10.49 -16.05
N LEU A 77 -4.66 11.66 -15.68
CA LEU A 77 -4.97 12.93 -16.35
C LEU A 77 -4.54 12.91 -17.82
N THR A 78 -3.35 12.38 -18.11
CA THR A 78 -2.85 12.23 -19.49
C THR A 78 -3.71 11.25 -20.28
N ALA A 79 -4.06 10.10 -19.70
CA ALA A 79 -4.93 9.10 -20.32
C ALA A 79 -6.27 9.70 -20.75
N HIS A 80 -6.87 10.54 -19.88
CA HIS A 80 -8.14 11.23 -20.18
C HIS A 80 -8.03 12.31 -21.27
N ALA A 81 -6.84 12.83 -21.52
CA ALA A 81 -6.61 13.77 -22.62
C ALA A 81 -6.36 13.08 -23.98
N LEU A 82 -6.07 11.77 -23.96
CA LEU A 82 -5.79 11.00 -25.17
C LEU A 82 -7.06 10.48 -25.85
N ARG A 83 -6.95 10.16 -27.15
CA ARG A 83 -7.98 9.42 -27.88
C ARG A 83 -8.08 7.98 -27.32
N ARG A 84 -9.25 7.32 -27.50
CA ARG A 84 -9.59 6.00 -26.95
C ARG A 84 -8.45 4.96 -27.05
N ARG A 85 -7.77 4.87 -28.21
CA ARG A 85 -6.66 3.91 -28.40
C ARG A 85 -5.45 4.24 -27.54
N GLY A 86 -5.06 5.52 -27.48
CA GLY A 86 -3.94 5.99 -26.66
C GLY A 86 -4.22 5.83 -25.16
N ARG A 87 -5.47 6.13 -24.73
CA ARG A 87 -5.92 5.89 -23.37
C ARG A 87 -5.80 4.40 -23.00
N ALA A 88 -6.36 3.51 -23.82
CA ALA A 88 -6.31 2.07 -23.56
C ALA A 88 -4.87 1.53 -23.49
N ALA A 89 -3.97 2.05 -24.34
CA ALA A 89 -2.56 1.66 -24.29
C ALA A 89 -1.86 2.13 -23.01
N LEU A 90 -2.14 3.37 -22.56
CA LEU A 90 -1.57 3.91 -21.33
C LEU A 90 -2.14 3.19 -20.08
N ASP A 91 -3.44 2.96 -20.04
CA ASP A 91 -4.08 2.18 -18.98
C ASP A 91 -3.50 0.77 -18.89
N ALA A 92 -3.31 0.08 -20.03
CA ALA A 92 -2.67 -1.23 -20.07
C ALA A 92 -1.22 -1.19 -19.57
N LEU A 93 -0.43 -0.18 -19.95
CA LEU A 93 0.95 -0.01 -19.49
C LEU A 93 1.04 0.12 -17.96
N PHE A 94 0.19 0.96 -17.37
CA PHE A 94 0.18 1.16 -15.91
C PHE A 94 -0.38 -0.04 -15.14
N MET A 95 -1.15 -0.92 -15.81
CA MET A 95 -1.66 -2.16 -15.23
C MET A 95 -0.67 -3.33 -15.32
N LEU A 96 0.39 -3.24 -16.12
CA LEU A 96 1.38 -4.33 -16.27
C LEU A 96 1.95 -4.83 -14.94
N PRO A 97 2.33 -3.98 -13.96
CA PRO A 97 2.87 -4.46 -12.70
C PRO A 97 1.90 -5.34 -11.89
N VAL A 98 0.59 -5.16 -12.06
CA VAL A 98 -0.43 -5.99 -11.38
C VAL A 98 -0.56 -7.37 -12.04
N ALA A 99 -0.29 -7.46 -13.34
CA ALA A 99 -0.35 -8.72 -14.10
C ALA A 99 0.87 -9.61 -13.85
N VAL A 100 1.96 -9.07 -13.31
CA VAL A 100 3.21 -9.78 -13.05
C VAL A 100 3.33 -10.10 -11.56
N PRO A 101 3.70 -11.35 -11.16
CA PRO A 101 3.96 -11.67 -9.77
C PRO A 101 4.98 -10.72 -9.15
N THR A 102 4.72 -10.21 -7.93
CA THR A 102 5.55 -9.17 -7.31
C THR A 102 7.00 -9.61 -7.08
N VAL A 103 7.23 -10.89 -6.82
CA VAL A 103 8.58 -11.46 -6.73
C VAL A 103 9.36 -11.34 -8.04
N VAL A 104 8.68 -11.48 -9.19
CA VAL A 104 9.29 -11.32 -10.53
C VAL A 104 9.65 -9.86 -10.79
N VAL A 105 8.79 -8.92 -10.36
CA VAL A 105 9.11 -7.49 -10.41
C VAL A 105 10.34 -7.18 -9.56
N GLY A 106 10.43 -7.74 -8.35
CA GLY A 106 11.61 -7.61 -7.50
C GLY A 106 12.88 -8.13 -8.16
N LEU A 107 12.82 -9.34 -8.71
CA LEU A 107 13.95 -9.94 -9.43
C LEU A 107 14.34 -9.13 -10.67
N ALA A 108 13.38 -8.65 -11.45
CA ALA A 108 13.64 -7.82 -12.63
C ALA A 108 14.36 -6.52 -12.25
N LEU A 109 13.94 -5.86 -11.18
CA LEU A 109 14.61 -4.66 -10.68
C LEU A 109 16.02 -4.98 -10.13
N LEU A 110 16.17 -6.09 -9.41
CA LEU A 110 17.47 -6.55 -8.94
C LEU A 110 18.46 -6.71 -10.10
N VAL A 111 18.06 -7.41 -11.16
CA VAL A 111 18.89 -7.63 -12.35
C VAL A 111 19.16 -6.34 -13.09
N ALA A 112 18.13 -5.52 -13.32
CA ALA A 112 18.24 -4.27 -14.08
C ALA A 112 19.19 -3.24 -13.43
N PHE A 113 19.23 -3.22 -12.08
CA PHE A 113 20.02 -2.24 -11.31
C PHE A 113 21.23 -2.86 -10.59
N SER A 114 21.67 -4.04 -11.01
CA SER A 114 22.88 -4.71 -10.48
C SER A 114 24.15 -4.33 -11.24
N GLN A 115 24.05 -3.64 -12.37
CA GLN A 115 25.14 -3.28 -13.27
C GLN A 115 25.14 -1.77 -13.60
N PRO A 116 26.32 -1.19 -13.93
CA PRO A 116 26.39 0.17 -14.47
C PRO A 116 25.52 0.34 -15.73
N PRO A 117 25.00 1.55 -16.03
CA PRO A 117 25.39 2.83 -15.44
C PRO A 117 24.62 3.20 -14.15
N VAL A 118 23.57 2.48 -13.77
CA VAL A 118 22.74 2.81 -12.59
C VAL A 118 22.75 1.64 -11.62
N LEU A 119 23.61 1.71 -10.62
CA LEU A 119 23.77 0.69 -9.61
C LEU A 119 22.94 1.06 -8.37
N LEU A 120 21.83 0.37 -8.13
CA LEU A 120 20.95 0.60 -6.97
C LEU A 120 20.84 -0.63 -6.07
N ASN A 121 21.43 -1.76 -6.47
CA ASN A 121 21.41 -2.98 -5.66
C ASN A 121 22.01 -2.73 -4.26
N GLY A 122 21.38 -3.29 -3.22
CA GLY A 122 21.79 -3.10 -1.83
C GLY A 122 21.48 -1.71 -1.26
N THR A 123 20.61 -0.91 -1.89
CA THR A 123 20.20 0.40 -1.40
C THR A 123 18.71 0.44 -1.01
N ARG A 124 18.35 1.35 -0.10
CA ARG A 124 16.94 1.64 0.22
C ARG A 124 16.15 2.15 -1.00
N THR A 125 16.83 2.78 -1.94
CA THR A 125 16.21 3.40 -3.12
C THR A 125 15.55 2.37 -4.02
N ILE A 126 16.19 1.22 -4.27
CA ILE A 126 15.59 0.17 -5.10
C ILE A 126 14.32 -0.42 -4.47
N VAL A 127 14.27 -0.53 -3.12
CA VAL A 127 13.07 -0.97 -2.38
C VAL A 127 11.94 0.03 -2.57
N ILE A 128 12.21 1.34 -2.43
CA ILE A 128 11.21 2.40 -2.64
C ILE A 128 10.72 2.40 -4.09
N ILE A 129 11.60 2.21 -5.07
CA ILE A 129 11.23 2.11 -6.48
C ILE A 129 10.31 0.91 -6.70
N ALA A 130 10.64 -0.26 -6.18
CA ALA A 130 9.81 -1.46 -6.31
C ALA A 130 8.40 -1.23 -5.76
N HIS A 131 8.30 -0.73 -4.53
CA HIS A 131 7.01 -0.40 -3.93
C HIS A 131 6.24 0.64 -4.75
N THR A 132 6.92 1.69 -5.24
CA THR A 132 6.31 2.71 -6.09
C THR A 132 5.73 2.10 -7.36
N VAL A 133 6.49 1.27 -8.08
CA VAL A 133 6.04 0.59 -9.31
C VAL A 133 4.80 -0.24 -9.04
N LEU A 134 4.81 -1.06 -7.96
CA LEU A 134 3.71 -1.96 -7.63
C LEU A 134 2.42 -1.21 -7.27
N VAL A 135 2.51 -0.11 -6.51
CA VAL A 135 1.30 0.60 -6.06
C VAL A 135 0.84 1.70 -7.04
N THR A 136 1.65 2.10 -8.03
CA THR A 136 1.28 3.12 -9.02
C THR A 136 0.08 2.70 -9.87
N ALA A 137 -0.05 1.42 -10.19
CA ALA A 137 -1.20 0.86 -10.89
C ALA A 137 -2.52 1.17 -10.17
N PHE A 138 -2.54 0.99 -8.85
CA PHE A 138 -3.73 1.25 -8.03
C PHE A 138 -4.04 2.74 -7.89
N ALA A 139 -3.01 3.60 -7.81
CA ALA A 139 -3.16 5.04 -7.86
C ALA A 139 -3.76 5.50 -9.19
N HIS A 140 -3.20 5.04 -10.32
CA HIS A 140 -3.69 5.32 -11.66
C HIS A 140 -5.16 4.91 -11.81
N GLN A 141 -5.50 3.67 -11.47
CA GLN A 141 -6.86 3.14 -11.59
C GLN A 141 -7.87 3.91 -10.73
N SER A 142 -7.51 4.21 -9.47
CA SER A 142 -8.38 4.95 -8.55
C SER A 142 -8.67 6.36 -9.05
N VAL A 143 -7.65 7.05 -9.55
CA VAL A 143 -7.80 8.42 -10.08
C VAL A 143 -8.52 8.41 -11.42
N SER A 144 -8.23 7.45 -12.31
CA SER A 144 -8.91 7.29 -13.59
C SER A 144 -10.42 7.06 -13.40
N ALA A 145 -10.79 6.17 -12.48
CA ALA A 145 -12.19 5.93 -12.15
C ALA A 145 -12.90 7.15 -11.52
N ALA A 146 -12.15 7.99 -10.79
CA ALA A 146 -12.69 9.22 -10.24
C ALA A 146 -12.89 10.29 -11.33
N LEU A 147 -11.96 10.39 -12.28
CA LEU A 147 -12.08 11.28 -13.43
C LEU A 147 -13.26 10.91 -14.34
N ASP A 148 -13.54 9.61 -14.53
CA ASP A 148 -14.69 9.13 -15.31
C ASP A 148 -16.05 9.51 -14.69
N ARG A 149 -16.08 9.74 -13.36
CA ARG A 149 -17.30 10.16 -12.64
C ARG A 149 -17.43 11.68 -12.53
N LEU A 150 -16.37 12.42 -12.84
CA LEU A 150 -16.37 13.87 -12.73
C LEU A 150 -17.12 14.49 -13.91
N ASP A 151 -18.16 15.28 -13.63
CA ASP A 151 -18.91 15.98 -14.67
C ASP A 151 -17.99 16.97 -15.42
N PRO A 152 -17.83 16.82 -16.74
CA PRO A 152 -17.02 17.73 -17.54
C PRO A 152 -17.53 19.17 -17.51
N ALA A 153 -18.79 19.42 -17.15
CA ALA A 153 -19.37 20.75 -17.03
C ALA A 153 -18.57 21.67 -16.07
N TYR A 154 -18.02 21.13 -14.97
CA TYR A 154 -17.20 21.94 -14.06
C TYR A 154 -15.98 22.57 -14.75
N ALA A 155 -15.30 21.81 -15.58
CA ALA A 155 -14.14 22.31 -16.32
C ALA A 155 -14.54 23.26 -17.45
N GLN A 156 -15.68 23.00 -18.11
CA GLN A 156 -16.19 23.82 -19.21
C GLN A 156 -16.67 25.20 -18.69
N VAL A 157 -17.41 25.24 -17.59
CA VAL A 157 -17.84 26.49 -16.93
C VAL A 157 -16.62 27.31 -16.49
N ALA A 158 -15.63 26.70 -15.86
CA ALA A 158 -14.43 27.42 -15.48
C ALA A 158 -13.67 27.99 -16.69
N ALA A 159 -13.61 27.24 -17.79
CA ALA A 159 -13.00 27.70 -19.04
C ALA A 159 -13.79 28.84 -19.69
N SER A 160 -15.12 28.79 -19.69
CA SER A 160 -15.99 29.89 -20.23
C SER A 160 -15.86 31.19 -19.44
N LEU A 161 -15.50 31.10 -18.15
CA LEU A 161 -15.16 32.24 -17.28
C LEU A 161 -13.70 32.70 -17.45
N GLY A 162 -12.98 32.20 -18.45
CA GLY A 162 -11.62 32.62 -18.78
C GLY A 162 -10.53 31.98 -17.94
N ALA A 163 -10.80 30.89 -17.22
CA ALA A 163 -9.76 30.18 -16.48
C ALA A 163 -8.80 29.49 -17.41
N ARG A 164 -7.49 29.72 -17.21
CA ARG A 164 -6.42 28.99 -17.92
C ARG A 164 -6.43 27.50 -17.56
N PRO A 165 -5.94 26.58 -18.44
CA PRO A 165 -5.94 25.13 -18.18
C PRO A 165 -5.30 24.73 -16.86
N ALA A 166 -4.19 25.36 -16.46
CA ALA A 166 -3.56 25.12 -15.18
C ALA A 166 -4.47 25.50 -13.99
N ARG A 167 -5.20 26.61 -14.10
CA ARG A 167 -6.17 27.03 -13.08
C ARG A 167 -7.32 26.04 -12.96
N VAL A 168 -7.85 25.55 -14.07
CA VAL A 168 -8.89 24.51 -14.08
C VAL A 168 -8.38 23.24 -13.42
N LEU A 169 -7.14 22.83 -13.69
CA LEU A 169 -6.53 21.65 -13.07
C LEU A 169 -6.40 21.81 -11.55
N PHE A 170 -5.71 22.88 -11.08
CA PHE A 170 -5.35 23.01 -9.67
C PHE A 170 -6.50 23.55 -8.79
N GLN A 171 -7.42 24.36 -9.34
CA GLN A 171 -8.47 24.98 -8.55
C GLN A 171 -9.86 24.33 -8.72
N VAL A 172 -10.03 23.47 -9.74
CA VAL A 172 -11.30 22.77 -9.98
C VAL A 172 -11.13 21.26 -9.91
N ARG A 173 -10.34 20.66 -10.82
CA ARG A 173 -10.25 19.20 -10.93
C ARG A 173 -9.58 18.55 -9.71
N LEU A 174 -8.39 18.99 -9.31
CA LEU A 174 -7.67 18.40 -8.18
C LEU A 174 -8.42 18.52 -6.85
N PRO A 175 -9.03 19.66 -6.48
CA PRO A 175 -9.85 19.74 -5.29
C PRO A 175 -11.05 18.79 -5.30
N LEU A 176 -11.73 18.62 -6.44
CA LEU A 176 -12.83 17.67 -6.59
C LEU A 176 -12.37 16.21 -6.52
N LEU A 177 -11.14 15.92 -6.88
CA LEU A 177 -10.52 14.60 -6.78
C LEU A 177 -9.93 14.28 -5.39
N LEU A 178 -9.81 15.25 -4.47
CA LEU A 178 -9.20 15.04 -3.15
C LEU A 178 -9.76 13.84 -2.37
N PRO A 179 -11.08 13.58 -2.33
CA PRO A 179 -11.60 12.40 -1.65
C PRO A 179 -11.12 11.08 -2.27
N SER A 180 -10.98 11.04 -3.60
CA SER A 180 -10.48 9.87 -4.32
C SER A 180 -8.97 9.72 -4.19
N LEU A 181 -8.23 10.83 -4.21
CA LEU A 181 -6.79 10.86 -3.96
C LEU A 181 -6.44 10.37 -2.55
N SER A 182 -7.21 10.80 -1.54
CA SER A 182 -7.00 10.32 -0.16
C SER A 182 -7.32 8.83 -0.01
N ALA A 183 -8.34 8.33 -0.72
CA ALA A 183 -8.65 6.90 -0.75
C ALA A 183 -7.55 6.10 -1.46
N ALA A 184 -7.04 6.60 -2.60
CA ALA A 184 -5.92 6.01 -3.33
C ALA A 184 -4.63 6.01 -2.47
N ALA A 185 -4.36 7.10 -1.74
CA ALA A 185 -3.24 7.18 -0.79
C ALA A 185 -3.30 6.07 0.25
N GLY A 186 -4.47 5.89 0.88
CA GLY A 186 -4.68 4.84 1.87
C GLY A 186 -4.47 3.44 1.29
N LEU A 187 -5.01 3.18 0.11
CA LEU A 187 -4.84 1.90 -0.58
C LEU A 187 -3.36 1.63 -0.91
N CYS A 188 -2.67 2.59 -1.53
CA CYS A 188 -1.25 2.47 -1.87
C CYS A 188 -0.40 2.24 -0.61
N PHE A 189 -0.68 2.98 0.47
CA PHE A 189 0.03 2.83 1.74
C PHE A 189 -0.19 1.42 2.34
N ALA A 190 -1.42 0.95 2.41
CA ALA A 190 -1.75 -0.37 2.97
C ALA A 190 -1.10 -1.50 2.17
N LEU A 191 -1.16 -1.45 0.82
CA LEU A 191 -0.53 -2.42 -0.05
C LEU A 191 1.00 -2.42 0.11
N SER A 192 1.60 -1.24 0.20
CA SER A 192 3.05 -1.11 0.41
C SER A 192 3.48 -1.57 1.80
N MET A 193 2.69 -1.33 2.86
CA MET A 193 2.97 -1.82 4.22
C MET A 193 2.98 -3.35 4.31
N GLY A 194 2.17 -4.03 3.50
CA GLY A 194 2.08 -5.50 3.47
C GLY A 194 2.96 -6.17 2.41
N GLU A 195 3.71 -5.40 1.62
CA GLU A 195 4.51 -5.99 0.55
C GLU A 195 5.75 -6.72 1.12
N LEU A 196 5.86 -8.01 0.79
CA LEU A 196 6.93 -8.89 1.23
C LEU A 196 7.75 -9.41 0.05
N SER A 197 7.09 -9.87 -1.02
CA SER A 197 7.70 -10.72 -2.04
C SER A 197 8.77 -10.01 -2.87
N ALA A 198 8.49 -8.81 -3.39
CA ALA A 198 9.48 -8.02 -4.11
C ALA A 198 10.55 -7.50 -3.13
N THR A 199 10.14 -7.12 -1.92
CA THR A 199 11.03 -6.61 -0.89
C THR A 199 12.10 -7.62 -0.52
N MET A 200 11.74 -8.90 -0.37
CA MET A 200 12.70 -9.98 -0.04
C MET A 200 13.83 -10.14 -1.06
N MET A 201 13.59 -9.76 -2.32
CA MET A 201 14.64 -9.81 -3.36
C MET A 201 15.60 -8.61 -3.29
N LEU A 202 15.18 -7.50 -2.66
CA LEU A 202 15.83 -6.20 -2.85
C LEU A 202 16.37 -5.56 -1.58
N TYR A 203 15.85 -5.91 -0.39
CA TYR A 203 16.18 -5.20 0.84
C TYR A 203 17.64 -5.36 1.26
N PRO A 204 18.34 -4.28 1.59
CA PRO A 204 19.64 -4.38 2.27
C PRO A 204 19.43 -4.61 3.78
N PRO A 205 20.38 -5.24 4.48
CA PRO A 205 20.29 -5.49 5.93
C PRO A 205 20.02 -4.24 6.77
N SER A 206 20.49 -3.08 6.31
CA SER A 206 20.28 -1.78 6.97
C SER A 206 18.89 -1.18 6.72
N TRP A 207 18.06 -1.79 5.86
CA TRP A 207 16.73 -1.30 5.50
C TRP A 207 15.74 -2.47 5.42
N MET A 208 15.57 -3.19 6.54
CA MET A 208 14.68 -4.35 6.64
C MET A 208 13.27 -3.91 7.06
N PRO A 209 12.25 -4.00 6.19
CA PRO A 209 10.86 -3.71 6.55
C PRO A 209 10.26 -4.78 7.47
N LEU A 210 9.22 -4.40 8.21
CA LEU A 210 8.59 -5.28 9.21
C LEU A 210 8.00 -6.58 8.64
N PRO A 211 7.39 -6.63 7.43
CA PRO A 211 6.95 -7.91 6.83
C PRO A 211 8.10 -8.91 6.65
N VAL A 212 9.28 -8.45 6.26
CA VAL A 212 10.48 -9.30 6.11
C VAL A 212 10.93 -9.82 7.48
N GLN A 213 10.91 -8.97 8.51
CA GLN A 213 11.25 -9.38 9.88
C GLN A 213 10.24 -10.41 10.42
N ILE A 214 8.94 -10.22 10.18
CA ILE A 214 7.88 -11.17 10.56
C ILE A 214 8.15 -12.53 9.89
N TYR A 215 8.37 -12.52 8.58
CA TYR A 215 8.69 -13.74 7.83
C TYR A 215 9.94 -14.43 8.40
N ALA A 216 11.02 -13.70 8.61
CA ALA A 216 12.27 -14.25 9.14
C ALA A 216 12.12 -14.75 10.60
N ALA A 217 11.24 -14.20 11.41
CA ALA A 217 10.93 -14.68 12.75
C ALA A 217 10.15 -16.00 12.70
N THR A 218 9.11 -16.07 11.88
CA THR A 218 8.27 -17.26 11.72
C THR A 218 9.04 -18.43 11.09
N ASP A 219 9.90 -18.16 10.12
CA ASP A 219 10.76 -19.15 9.46
C ASP A 219 11.74 -19.80 10.46
N ARG A 220 12.21 -19.05 11.45
CA ARG A 220 13.05 -19.56 12.56
C ARG A 220 12.26 -20.20 13.71
N GLY A 221 10.96 -20.38 13.56
CA GLY A 221 10.09 -20.97 14.59
C GLY A 221 9.65 -20.01 15.70
N ALA A 222 9.99 -18.71 15.64
CA ALA A 222 9.56 -17.70 16.60
C ALA A 222 8.14 -17.20 16.28
N LEU A 223 7.17 -18.11 16.26
CA LEU A 223 5.81 -17.89 15.81
C LEU A 223 5.08 -16.80 16.62
N PHE A 224 5.20 -16.83 17.94
CA PHE A 224 4.48 -15.94 18.84
C PHE A 224 4.97 -14.49 18.73
N SER A 225 6.28 -14.28 18.65
CA SER A 225 6.86 -12.95 18.43
C SER A 225 6.60 -12.43 17.00
N GLY A 226 6.58 -13.34 16.01
CA GLY A 226 6.13 -13.03 14.65
C GLY A 226 4.67 -12.58 14.63
N ALA A 227 3.77 -13.28 15.34
CA ALA A 227 2.36 -12.90 15.48
C ALA A 227 2.19 -11.55 16.18
N ALA A 228 2.94 -11.28 17.26
CA ALA A 228 2.91 -9.98 17.94
C ALA A 228 3.37 -8.85 17.00
N SER A 229 4.43 -9.07 16.22
CA SER A 229 4.90 -8.11 15.20
C SER A 229 3.87 -7.88 14.10
N ALA A 230 3.14 -8.91 13.69
CA ALA A 230 2.05 -8.79 12.71
C ALA A 230 0.88 -7.95 13.24
N ILE A 231 0.53 -8.10 14.53
CA ILE A 231 -0.48 -7.25 15.18
C ILE A 231 -0.05 -5.78 15.19
N VAL A 232 1.23 -5.50 15.49
CA VAL A 232 1.77 -4.12 15.45
C VAL A 232 1.70 -3.56 14.02
N LEU A 233 2.09 -4.33 13.01
CA LEU A 233 1.99 -3.92 11.60
C LEU A 233 0.55 -3.60 11.21
N MET A 234 -0.39 -4.47 11.57
CA MET A 234 -1.82 -4.29 11.32
C MET A 234 -2.36 -3.04 12.02
N ALA A 235 -2.05 -2.86 13.30
CA ALA A 235 -2.48 -1.70 14.07
C ALA A 235 -1.93 -0.38 13.50
N ALA A 236 -0.65 -0.34 13.12
CA ALA A 236 -0.03 0.82 12.50
C ALA A 236 -0.67 1.16 11.14
N THR A 237 -0.91 0.15 10.32
CA THR A 237 -1.57 0.34 9.01
C THR A 237 -3.00 0.87 9.20
N LEU A 238 -3.79 0.27 10.10
CA LEU A 238 -5.14 0.73 10.41
C LEU A 238 -5.16 2.15 10.97
N ALA A 239 -4.23 2.50 11.85
CA ALA A 239 -4.13 3.86 12.39
C ALA A 239 -3.92 4.90 11.27
N VAL A 240 -3.02 4.64 10.31
CA VAL A 240 -2.81 5.53 9.16
C VAL A 240 -4.05 5.59 8.27
N LEU A 241 -4.71 4.48 7.99
CA LEU A 241 -5.94 4.45 7.21
C LEU A 241 -7.06 5.25 7.87
N LEU A 242 -7.22 5.15 9.19
CA LEU A 242 -8.19 5.93 9.96
C LEU A 242 -7.87 7.42 9.94
N LEU A 243 -6.59 7.81 10.01
CA LEU A 243 -6.19 9.21 9.86
C LEU A 243 -6.52 9.76 8.48
N LEU A 244 -6.21 9.00 7.42
CA LEU A 244 -6.51 9.40 6.04
C LEU A 244 -8.03 9.47 5.78
N SER A 245 -8.83 8.59 6.40
CA SER A 245 -10.28 8.63 6.26
C SER A 245 -10.92 9.90 6.84
N ARG A 246 -10.33 10.48 7.90
CA ARG A 246 -10.79 11.76 8.49
C ARG A 246 -10.54 12.96 7.58
N VAL A 247 -9.46 12.94 6.79
CA VAL A 247 -9.21 13.97 5.77
C VAL A 247 -10.25 13.91 4.67
N ARG A 248 -10.64 12.73 4.27
CA ARG A 248 -11.64 12.48 3.23
C ARG A 248 -13.03 13.05 3.57
N THR A 249 -13.49 12.87 4.81
CA THR A 249 -14.79 13.37 5.25
C THR A 249 -14.86 14.89 5.28
N ARG A 250 -13.79 15.57 5.67
CA ARG A 250 -13.76 17.05 5.70
C ARG A 250 -13.79 17.69 4.31
N ALA A 251 -13.22 17.03 3.30
CA ALA A 251 -13.23 17.53 1.92
C ALA A 251 -14.60 17.36 1.21
N ALA A 252 -15.41 16.38 1.61
CA ALA A 252 -16.73 16.14 1.06
C ALA A 252 -17.81 17.12 1.57
N TYR A 253 -17.56 17.85 2.65
CA TYR A 253 -18.49 18.80 3.28
C TYR A 253 -18.12 20.28 3.05
N ARG A 254 -17.17 20.58 2.17
CA ARG A 254 -16.83 21.93 1.68
C ARG A 254 -17.16 22.07 0.21
#